data_bd362213c7aa99ca5719c144591460bf
#
_entry.id   bd362213c7aa99ca5719c144591460bf
#
_cell.length_a   1.000
_cell.length_b   1.000
_cell.length_c   1.000
_cell.angle_alpha   90.00
_cell.angle_beta   90.00
_cell.angle_gamma   90.00
#
_symmetry.space_group_name_H-M   'P 1'
#
loop_
_entity.id
_entity.type
_entity.pdbx_description
1 polymer ?
#
loop_
_entity_poly.entity_id
_entity_poly.type
_entity_poly.pdbx_seq_one_letter_code
_entity_poly.pdbx_strand_id
1 'polypeptide(L)'
;VSERERWQRETGRRLKWLFDRLMADNFFREFGGPRPLDTFDLVRLGRQLNTSPGLLMDIMEGHQELTLELADAIAQNFDASADWLLSDSGQPFPFVRPGTQSYREFFFPDGSSADFTFEFLRIAGGRHDGTLIMLRQEVKTKRITPAVITEIFYLSSAMGNGGYGNLKRFLLFLKTEGAHLPINTYDWTPEHPDFDFWTVIGKHHPVYFQDSPRRSSARWLQQVFNGEDPDDWFSGGWTSVLREIGDAPFGKRKQPGADVLPVSSDGAESE
;
A
#
# COMPACT_ATOMS: atom_id res chain seq x y z
N VAL A 1 32.70 7.29 23.11
CA VAL A 1 31.96 6.67 21.99
C VAL A 1 32.11 7.61 20.80
N SER A 2 32.77 7.18 19.73
CA SER A 2 32.89 7.95 18.49
C SER A 2 31.51 8.16 17.81
N GLU A 3 31.42 9.12 16.88
CA GLU A 3 30.18 9.30 16.08
C GLU A 3 29.83 8.05 15.28
N ARG A 4 30.86 7.38 14.72
CA ARG A 4 30.71 6.11 14.00
C ARG A 4 30.11 5.03 14.90
N GLU A 5 30.66 4.81 16.11
CA GLU A 5 30.13 3.81 17.04
C GLU A 5 28.68 4.13 17.48
N ARG A 6 28.36 5.41 17.64
CA ARG A 6 26.99 5.82 17.96
C ARG A 6 26.06 5.48 16.82
N TRP A 7 26.42 5.86 15.60
CA TRP A 7 25.64 5.57 14.39
C TRP A 7 25.45 4.07 14.17
N GLN A 8 26.48 3.25 14.33
CA GLN A 8 26.39 1.78 14.24
C GLN A 8 25.40 1.21 15.25
N ARG A 9 25.43 1.67 16.50
CA ARG A 9 24.48 1.22 17.52
C ARG A 9 23.04 1.63 17.24
N GLU A 10 22.83 2.83 16.74
CA GLU A 10 21.50 3.33 16.40
C GLU A 10 20.92 2.59 15.19
N THR A 11 21.73 2.39 14.17
CA THR A 11 21.36 1.61 12.97
C THR A 11 21.07 0.16 13.33
N GLY A 12 21.92 -0.47 14.15
CA GLY A 12 21.69 -1.83 14.64
C GLY A 12 20.39 -1.98 15.43
N ARG A 13 20.07 -1.01 16.29
CA ARG A 13 18.79 -1.00 17.02
C ARG A 13 17.59 -0.89 16.09
N ARG A 14 17.68 -0.05 15.04
CA ARG A 14 16.62 0.08 14.02
C ARG A 14 16.45 -1.23 13.23
N LEU A 15 17.54 -1.87 12.84
CA LEU A 15 17.48 -3.15 12.15
C LEU A 15 16.84 -4.24 13.02
N LYS A 16 17.23 -4.34 14.28
CA LYS A 16 16.61 -5.26 15.23
C LYS A 16 15.13 -4.98 15.39
N TRP A 17 14.77 -3.72 15.57
CA TRP A 17 13.38 -3.30 15.69
C TRP A 17 12.57 -3.69 14.44
N LEU A 18 13.14 -3.49 13.22
CA LEU A 18 12.49 -3.83 11.97
C LEU A 18 12.16 -5.33 11.90
N PHE A 19 13.12 -6.18 12.21
CA PHE A 19 12.92 -7.62 12.17
C PHE A 19 11.92 -8.08 13.25
N ASP A 20 12.00 -7.55 14.45
CA ASP A 20 11.05 -7.83 15.52
C ASP A 20 9.62 -7.38 15.13
N ARG A 21 9.50 -6.24 14.44
CA ARG A 21 8.22 -5.73 13.92
C ARG A 21 7.65 -6.61 12.83
N LEU A 22 8.45 -7.04 11.87
CA LEU A 22 8.04 -7.95 10.80
C LEU A 22 7.54 -9.29 11.35
N MET A 23 8.19 -9.80 12.39
CA MET A 23 7.72 -11.00 13.11
C MET A 23 6.38 -10.74 13.80
N ALA A 24 6.25 -9.64 14.51
CA ALA A 24 5.04 -9.28 15.25
C ALA A 24 3.84 -9.04 14.30
N ASP A 25 4.08 -8.51 13.11
CA ASP A 25 3.06 -8.26 12.07
C ASP A 25 2.74 -9.51 11.24
N ASN A 26 3.33 -10.66 11.56
CA ASN A 26 3.16 -11.92 10.84
C ASN A 26 3.64 -11.89 9.39
N PHE A 27 4.59 -11.03 9.06
CA PHE A 27 5.20 -11.00 7.73
C PHE A 27 5.91 -12.32 7.40
N PHE A 28 6.59 -12.90 8.37
CA PHE A 28 7.30 -14.18 8.26
C PHE A 28 6.40 -15.37 8.65
N ARG A 29 5.26 -15.53 7.97
CA ARG A 29 4.26 -16.59 8.25
C ARG A 29 4.87 -17.99 8.29
N GLU A 30 5.78 -18.27 7.36
CA GLU A 30 6.47 -19.55 7.25
C GLU A 30 7.46 -19.80 8.39
N PHE A 31 7.77 -18.83 9.24
CA PHE A 31 8.63 -19.02 10.41
C PHE A 31 7.86 -19.54 11.65
N GLY A 32 6.57 -19.75 11.53
CA GLY A 32 5.75 -20.35 12.58
C GLY A 32 4.98 -19.36 13.47
N GLY A 33 4.69 -18.18 12.95
CA GLY A 33 3.84 -17.17 13.61
C GLY A 33 4.59 -16.15 14.45
N PRO A 34 3.86 -15.20 15.08
CA PRO A 34 4.46 -14.12 15.86
C PRO A 34 5.19 -14.64 17.10
N ARG A 35 6.48 -14.48 17.14
CA ARG A 35 7.37 -14.81 18.28
C ARG A 35 8.65 -14.00 18.14
N PRO A 36 9.50 -13.91 19.18
CA PRO A 36 10.83 -13.34 19.05
C PRO A 36 11.66 -14.09 18.02
N LEU A 37 12.50 -13.37 17.26
CA LEU A 37 13.47 -13.95 16.33
C LEU A 37 14.46 -14.85 17.08
N ASP A 38 14.75 -16.01 16.49
CA ASP A 38 15.80 -16.90 16.94
C ASP A 38 16.95 -17.00 15.92
N THR A 39 17.98 -17.77 16.26
CA THR A 39 19.15 -17.95 15.39
C THR A 39 18.79 -18.61 14.05
N PHE A 40 17.81 -19.52 14.03
CA PHE A 40 17.39 -20.17 12.79
C PHE A 40 16.69 -19.19 11.84
N ASP A 41 15.94 -18.25 12.39
CA ASP A 41 15.33 -17.19 11.61
C ASP A 41 16.40 -16.30 10.97
N LEU A 42 17.44 -15.97 11.70
CA LEU A 42 18.56 -15.18 11.16
C LEU A 42 19.33 -15.92 10.05
N VAL A 43 19.42 -17.26 10.13
CA VAL A 43 19.95 -18.06 9.02
C VAL A 43 19.08 -17.95 7.78
N ARG A 44 17.76 -18.00 7.93
CA ARG A 44 16.81 -17.82 6.81
C ARG A 44 16.91 -16.43 6.21
N LEU A 45 16.93 -15.39 7.05
CA LEU A 45 17.11 -14.00 6.62
C LEU A 45 18.45 -13.79 5.93
N GLY A 46 19.53 -14.37 6.45
CA GLY A 46 20.84 -14.32 5.82
C GLY A 46 20.84 -14.91 4.41
N ARG A 47 20.17 -16.05 4.21
CA ARG A 47 20.00 -16.63 2.87
C ARG A 47 19.22 -15.72 1.94
N GLN A 48 18.10 -15.17 2.41
CA GLN A 48 17.26 -14.27 1.62
C GLN A 48 17.97 -12.99 1.21
N LEU A 49 18.79 -12.45 2.11
CA LEU A 49 19.56 -11.23 1.90
C LEU A 49 20.95 -11.47 1.30
N ASN A 50 21.29 -12.73 1.02
CA ASN A 50 22.61 -13.14 0.55
C ASN A 50 23.75 -12.62 1.44
N THR A 51 23.59 -12.78 2.75
CA THR A 51 24.55 -12.33 3.74
C THR A 51 24.74 -13.36 4.86
N SER A 52 25.79 -13.21 5.66
CA SER A 52 26.04 -14.09 6.79
C SER A 52 25.07 -13.79 7.95
N PRO A 53 24.51 -14.84 8.62
CA PRO A 53 23.73 -14.62 9.84
C PRO A 53 24.53 -13.94 10.95
N GLY A 54 25.82 -14.26 11.07
CA GLY A 54 26.74 -13.61 12.03
C GLY A 54 26.87 -12.12 11.76
N LEU A 55 26.99 -11.72 10.49
CA LEU A 55 27.01 -10.30 10.13
C LEU A 55 25.73 -9.58 10.53
N LEU A 56 24.56 -10.20 10.34
CA LEU A 56 23.28 -9.61 10.80
C LEU A 56 23.26 -9.43 12.33
N MET A 57 23.78 -10.43 13.09
CA MET A 57 23.90 -10.33 14.54
C MET A 57 24.83 -9.19 14.94
N ASP A 58 26.02 -9.12 14.35
CA ASP A 58 27.03 -8.08 14.65
C ASP A 58 26.49 -6.67 14.34
N ILE A 59 25.71 -6.52 13.24
CA ILE A 59 25.08 -5.24 12.91
C ILE A 59 24.01 -4.89 13.96
N MET A 60 23.13 -5.84 14.31
CA MET A 60 22.06 -5.59 15.30
C MET A 60 22.61 -5.26 16.69
N GLU A 61 23.77 -5.78 17.04
CA GLU A 61 24.49 -5.47 18.28
C GLU A 61 25.32 -4.19 18.20
N GLY A 62 25.44 -3.61 17.00
CA GLY A 62 26.22 -2.37 16.77
C GLY A 62 27.72 -2.59 16.71
N HIS A 63 28.17 -3.81 16.45
CA HIS A 63 29.58 -4.15 16.27
C HIS A 63 30.07 -3.98 14.85
N GLN A 64 29.15 -4.04 13.89
CA GLN A 64 29.42 -3.86 12.47
C GLN A 64 28.51 -2.79 11.84
N GLU A 65 28.97 -2.22 10.75
CA GLU A 65 28.26 -1.22 9.98
C GLU A 65 27.24 -1.87 9.06
N LEU A 66 26.02 -1.32 9.02
CA LEU A 66 25.05 -1.65 7.99
C LEU A 66 25.45 -0.93 6.70
N THR A 67 25.86 -1.69 5.68
CA THR A 67 26.24 -1.11 4.38
C THR A 67 25.02 -0.60 3.63
N LEU A 68 25.23 0.33 2.69
CA LEU A 68 24.15 0.89 1.85
C LEU A 68 23.47 -0.22 1.04
N GLU A 69 24.28 -1.13 0.45
CA GLU A 69 23.76 -2.24 -0.36
C GLU A 69 22.89 -3.20 0.46
N LEU A 70 23.27 -3.49 1.70
CA LEU A 70 22.48 -4.35 2.57
C LEU A 70 21.22 -3.64 3.06
N ALA A 71 21.29 -2.34 3.35
CA ALA A 71 20.12 -1.54 3.70
C ALA A 71 19.10 -1.49 2.55
N ASP A 72 19.56 -1.31 1.31
CA ASP A 72 18.72 -1.33 0.12
C ASP A 72 18.11 -2.72 -0.12
N ALA A 73 18.87 -3.79 0.08
CA ALA A 73 18.38 -5.16 -0.04
C ALA A 73 17.28 -5.45 1.02
N ILE A 74 17.49 -5.01 2.26
CA ILE A 74 16.49 -5.12 3.34
C ILE A 74 15.22 -4.33 2.99
N ALA A 75 15.38 -3.08 2.53
CA ALA A 75 14.27 -2.23 2.13
C ALA A 75 13.42 -2.88 1.02
N GLN A 76 14.07 -3.44 0.00
CA GLN A 76 13.40 -4.10 -1.12
C GLN A 76 12.71 -5.40 -0.73
N ASN A 77 13.33 -6.22 0.13
CA ASN A 77 12.76 -7.52 0.53
C ASN A 77 11.60 -7.38 1.52
N PHE A 78 11.56 -6.31 2.31
CA PHE A 78 10.63 -6.19 3.44
C PHE A 78 9.74 -4.94 3.38
N ASP A 79 9.64 -4.30 2.22
CA ASP A 79 8.84 -3.08 2.02
C ASP A 79 9.17 -1.96 3.02
N ALA A 80 10.44 -1.90 3.43
CA ALA A 80 10.94 -0.97 4.42
C ALA A 80 11.67 0.22 3.77
N SER A 81 12.10 1.18 4.59
CA SER A 81 12.86 2.35 4.16
C SER A 81 14.35 2.19 4.52
N ALA A 82 15.22 2.25 3.51
CA ALA A 82 16.67 2.30 3.72
C ALA A 82 17.09 3.60 4.42
N ASP A 83 16.47 4.73 4.07
CA ASP A 83 16.74 6.03 4.70
C ASP A 83 16.39 6.02 6.18
N TRP A 84 15.25 5.40 6.54
CA TRP A 84 14.91 5.25 7.95
C TRP A 84 15.92 4.34 8.68
N LEU A 85 16.31 3.22 8.09
CA LEU A 85 17.33 2.32 8.68
C LEU A 85 18.64 3.05 8.94
N LEU A 86 19.12 3.83 7.97
CA LEU A 86 20.45 4.44 8.01
C LEU A 86 20.48 5.76 8.81
N SER A 87 19.42 6.55 8.75
CA SER A 87 19.43 7.93 9.27
C SER A 87 18.21 8.33 10.09
N ASP A 88 17.28 7.40 10.38
CA ASP A 88 16.01 7.69 11.06
C ASP A 88 15.12 8.72 10.30
N SER A 89 15.30 8.79 8.98
CA SER A 89 14.53 9.70 8.13
C SER A 89 13.26 9.03 7.60
N GLY A 90 12.12 9.66 7.80
CA GLY A 90 10.83 9.15 7.35
C GLY A 90 10.22 8.08 8.25
N GLN A 91 9.56 7.10 7.65
CA GLN A 91 8.87 6.02 8.34
C GLN A 91 9.53 4.68 8.05
N PRO A 92 9.51 3.72 9.00
CA PRO A 92 10.00 2.36 8.77
C PRO A 92 9.39 1.69 7.55
N PHE A 93 8.08 1.81 7.37
CA PHE A 93 7.32 1.32 6.23
C PHE A 93 6.66 2.49 5.51
N PRO A 94 7.26 2.97 4.41
CA PRO A 94 6.76 4.14 3.69
C PRO A 94 5.36 3.92 3.14
N PHE A 95 4.56 4.96 3.11
CA PHE A 95 3.25 4.98 2.49
C PHE A 95 3.03 6.24 1.67
N VAL A 96 2.17 6.14 0.66
CA VAL A 96 1.83 7.26 -0.23
C VAL A 96 0.59 7.98 0.31
N ARG A 97 0.55 9.29 0.16
CA ARG A 97 -0.65 10.12 0.39
C ARG A 97 -1.08 10.73 -0.94
N PRO A 98 -1.90 10.02 -1.73
CA PRO A 98 -2.35 10.55 -3.01
C PRO A 98 -3.16 11.83 -2.81
N GLY A 99 -2.86 12.86 -3.60
CA GLY A 99 -3.68 14.06 -3.67
C GLY A 99 -4.88 13.86 -4.57
N THR A 100 -5.70 14.91 -4.74
CA THR A 100 -6.93 14.87 -5.54
C THR A 100 -6.74 14.56 -7.02
N GLN A 101 -5.52 14.66 -7.52
CA GLN A 101 -5.18 14.46 -8.94
C GLN A 101 -4.02 13.48 -9.17
N SER A 102 -3.39 12.97 -8.09
CA SER A 102 -2.19 12.12 -8.18
C SER A 102 -2.45 10.64 -7.92
N TYR A 103 -3.69 10.22 -7.69
CA TYR A 103 -3.99 8.81 -7.46
C TYR A 103 -3.76 7.94 -8.71
N ARG A 104 -3.75 8.52 -9.93
CA ARG A 104 -3.44 7.79 -11.15
C ARG A 104 -2.06 7.11 -11.09
N GLU A 105 -1.04 7.79 -10.59
CA GLU A 105 0.31 7.24 -10.44
C GLU A 105 0.36 6.05 -9.49
N PHE A 106 -0.52 6.04 -8.48
CA PHE A 106 -0.62 4.89 -7.58
C PHE A 106 -1.17 3.65 -8.30
N PHE A 107 -2.17 3.82 -9.17
CA PHE A 107 -2.80 2.70 -9.89
C PHE A 107 -2.05 2.27 -11.14
N PHE A 108 -1.36 3.18 -11.79
CA PHE A 108 -0.65 2.98 -13.06
C PHE A 108 0.79 3.49 -12.94
N PRO A 109 1.61 2.93 -12.04
CA PRO A 109 3.01 3.33 -11.96
C PRO A 109 3.68 3.00 -13.29
N ASP A 110 4.51 3.90 -13.80
CA ASP A 110 5.19 3.76 -15.10
C ASP A 110 4.25 3.50 -16.30
N GLY A 111 2.97 3.92 -16.15
CA GLY A 111 1.94 3.76 -17.16
C GLY A 111 1.36 2.35 -17.31
N SER A 112 1.80 1.38 -16.49
CA SER A 112 1.32 0.00 -16.49
C SER A 112 0.67 -0.38 -15.17
N SER A 113 -0.41 -1.19 -15.25
CA SER A 113 -1.04 -1.84 -14.08
C SER A 113 -1.05 -3.37 -14.21
N ALA A 114 -0.39 -3.91 -15.25
CA ALA A 114 -0.55 -5.30 -15.67
C ALA A 114 -0.17 -6.33 -14.60
N ASP A 115 0.71 -5.97 -13.65
CA ASP A 115 1.30 -6.87 -12.68
C ASP A 115 0.91 -6.53 -11.23
N PHE A 116 -0.18 -5.80 -11.01
CA PHE A 116 -0.62 -5.40 -9.68
C PHE A 116 -2.01 -5.93 -9.32
N THR A 117 -2.20 -6.24 -8.04
CA THR A 117 -3.50 -6.42 -7.40
C THR A 117 -3.70 -5.33 -6.35
N PHE A 118 -4.95 -5.00 -6.07
CA PHE A 118 -5.29 -3.93 -5.14
C PHE A 118 -6.25 -4.43 -4.06
N GLU A 119 -5.99 -4.03 -2.84
CA GLU A 119 -6.91 -4.20 -1.72
C GLU A 119 -7.26 -2.84 -1.15
N PHE A 120 -8.53 -2.58 -0.98
CA PHE A 120 -9.05 -1.37 -0.38
C PHE A 120 -9.67 -1.70 0.97
N LEU A 121 -9.16 -1.08 2.02
CA LEU A 121 -9.66 -1.25 3.37
C LEU A 121 -10.26 0.08 3.84
N ARG A 122 -11.56 0.08 4.12
CA ARG A 122 -12.22 1.18 4.80
C ARG A 122 -12.11 0.98 6.29
N ILE A 123 -11.65 1.98 7.03
CA ILE A 123 -11.78 1.95 8.49
C ILE A 123 -13.25 2.14 8.80
N ALA A 124 -13.88 1.10 9.39
CA ALA A 124 -15.31 1.06 9.69
C ALA A 124 -15.54 1.34 11.18
N GLY A 125 -15.88 2.57 11.49
CA GLY A 125 -16.18 3.04 12.84
C GLY A 125 -15.01 3.70 13.55
N GLY A 126 -15.31 4.30 14.70
CA GLY A 126 -14.35 5.02 15.53
C GLY A 126 -13.92 6.37 14.98
N ARG A 127 -12.86 6.92 15.57
CA ARG A 127 -12.32 8.26 15.29
C ARG A 127 -11.97 8.49 13.82
N HIS A 128 -11.54 7.44 13.12
CA HIS A 128 -11.09 7.52 11.73
C HIS A 128 -12.05 6.82 10.76
N ASP A 129 -13.33 6.76 11.11
CA ASP A 129 -14.35 6.16 10.24
C ASP A 129 -14.32 6.73 8.83
N GLY A 130 -14.37 5.88 7.83
CA GLY A 130 -14.35 6.26 6.43
C GLY A 130 -12.95 6.50 5.83
N THR A 131 -11.87 6.43 6.62
CA THR A 131 -10.51 6.50 6.08
C THR A 131 -10.27 5.31 5.15
N LEU A 132 -9.73 5.57 3.96
CA LEU A 132 -9.40 4.56 2.97
C LEU A 132 -7.89 4.25 2.99
N ILE A 133 -7.56 3.00 3.27
CA ILE A 133 -6.22 2.45 3.09
C ILE A 133 -6.25 1.62 1.80
N MET A 134 -5.34 1.90 0.89
CA MET A 134 -5.18 1.16 -0.35
C MET A 134 -3.84 0.42 -0.32
N LEU A 135 -3.85 -0.86 -0.63
CA LEU A 135 -2.64 -1.66 -0.77
C LEU A 135 -2.51 -2.06 -2.24
N ARG A 136 -1.41 -1.67 -2.86
CA ARG A 136 -1.00 -2.14 -4.19
C ARG A 136 0.05 -3.22 -4.02
N GLN A 137 -0.26 -4.43 -4.45
CA GLN A 137 0.68 -5.55 -4.37
C GLN A 137 1.15 -5.95 -5.76
N GLU A 138 2.45 -5.99 -5.95
CA GLU A 138 3.05 -6.52 -7.16
C GLU A 138 2.94 -8.06 -7.18
N VAL A 139 2.40 -8.61 -8.26
CA VAL A 139 2.12 -10.06 -8.36
C VAL A 139 3.41 -10.88 -8.31
N LYS A 140 4.46 -10.41 -8.95
CA LYS A 140 5.75 -11.10 -9.09
C LYS A 140 6.57 -11.11 -7.81
N THR A 141 6.82 -9.94 -7.25
CA THR A 141 7.72 -9.75 -6.10
C THR A 141 7.01 -9.85 -4.77
N LYS A 142 5.67 -9.79 -4.78
CA LYS A 142 4.80 -9.68 -3.59
C LYS A 142 4.99 -8.39 -2.79
N ARG A 143 5.77 -7.43 -3.30
CA ARG A 143 5.95 -6.13 -2.66
C ARG A 143 4.64 -5.39 -2.54
N ILE A 144 4.44 -4.75 -1.39
CA ILE A 144 3.22 -4.00 -1.08
C ILE A 144 3.55 -2.53 -0.90
N THR A 145 2.87 -1.69 -1.67
CA THR A 145 2.93 -0.23 -1.51
C THR A 145 1.61 0.24 -0.91
N PRO A 146 1.60 0.72 0.34
CA PRO A 146 0.40 1.26 0.94
C PRO A 146 0.17 2.72 0.53
N ALA A 147 -1.09 3.11 0.42
CA ALA A 147 -1.52 4.49 0.28
C ALA A 147 -2.68 4.76 1.23
N VAL A 148 -2.79 6.00 1.68
CA VAL A 148 -3.86 6.43 2.59
C VAL A 148 -4.56 7.65 2.01
N ILE A 149 -5.87 7.58 1.92
CA ILE A 149 -6.73 8.73 1.60
C ILE A 149 -7.54 9.09 2.84
N THR A 150 -7.27 10.27 3.34
CA THR A 150 -7.98 10.94 4.42
C THR A 150 -7.95 12.44 4.17
N GLU A 151 -8.82 13.23 4.80
CA GLU A 151 -8.91 14.69 4.63
C GLU A 151 -9.40 15.16 3.24
N ILE A 152 -9.15 14.40 2.17
CA ILE A 152 -9.62 14.68 0.81
C ILE A 152 -11.06 14.27 0.65
N PHE A 153 -11.37 13.06 1.09
CA PHE A 153 -12.71 12.50 1.25
C PHE A 153 -12.69 11.38 2.29
N TYR A 154 -13.87 10.98 2.74
CA TYR A 154 -14.08 9.81 3.58
C TYR A 154 -15.12 8.89 2.94
N LEU A 155 -15.01 7.60 3.17
CA LEU A 155 -16.04 6.60 2.80
C LEU A 155 -17.09 6.53 3.92
N SER A 156 -17.78 7.65 4.13
CA SER A 156 -18.81 7.83 5.17
C SER A 156 -19.62 9.09 4.86
N SER A 157 -20.66 9.36 5.65
CA SER A 157 -21.50 10.58 5.51
C SER A 157 -20.87 11.85 6.11
N ALA A 158 -19.73 11.74 6.79
CA ALA A 158 -19.11 12.84 7.52
C ALA A 158 -18.28 13.79 6.61
N MET A 159 -18.87 14.29 5.53
CA MET A 159 -18.20 15.17 4.57
C MET A 159 -19.08 16.36 4.16
N GLY A 160 -18.42 17.43 3.71
CA GLY A 160 -19.04 18.55 3.00
C GLY A 160 -18.87 18.46 1.47
N ASN A 161 -19.27 19.50 0.77
CA ASN A 161 -19.24 19.61 -0.70
C ASN A 161 -17.90 19.22 -1.33
N GLY A 162 -16.79 19.69 -0.77
CA GLY A 162 -15.46 19.42 -1.28
C GLY A 162 -15.12 17.92 -1.22
N GLY A 163 -15.46 17.26 -0.11
CA GLY A 163 -15.24 15.83 0.09
C GLY A 163 -16.04 14.99 -0.90
N TYR A 164 -17.33 15.27 -1.08
CA TYR A 164 -18.17 14.56 -2.05
C TYR A 164 -17.72 14.77 -3.50
N GLY A 165 -17.25 15.97 -3.85
CA GLY A 165 -16.69 16.26 -5.17
C GLY A 165 -15.41 15.46 -5.43
N ASN A 166 -14.55 15.32 -4.42
CA ASN A 166 -13.33 14.51 -4.51
C ASN A 166 -13.64 13.01 -4.58
N LEU A 167 -14.56 12.53 -3.74
CA LEU A 167 -15.03 11.14 -3.76
C LEU A 167 -15.61 10.77 -5.13
N LYS A 168 -16.49 11.63 -5.68
CA LYS A 168 -17.05 11.44 -7.02
C LYS A 168 -15.96 11.28 -8.08
N ARG A 169 -14.97 12.18 -8.10
CA ARG A 169 -13.86 12.10 -9.06
C ARG A 169 -13.07 10.81 -8.93
N PHE A 170 -12.77 10.41 -7.70
CA PHE A 170 -12.05 9.15 -7.43
C PHE A 170 -12.83 7.93 -7.90
N LEU A 171 -14.11 7.84 -7.55
CA LEU A 171 -14.96 6.70 -7.93
C LEU A 171 -15.24 6.65 -9.45
N LEU A 172 -15.41 7.80 -10.10
CA LEU A 172 -15.53 7.86 -11.56
C LEU A 172 -14.23 7.43 -12.25
N PHE A 173 -13.07 7.85 -11.74
CA PHE A 173 -11.78 7.37 -12.23
C PHE A 173 -11.68 5.85 -12.13
N LEU A 174 -12.03 5.26 -10.99
CA LEU A 174 -12.02 3.80 -10.82
C LEU A 174 -13.00 3.10 -11.75
N LYS A 175 -14.21 3.64 -11.93
CA LYS A 175 -15.24 3.05 -12.80
C LYS A 175 -14.89 3.14 -14.28
N THR A 176 -14.15 4.17 -14.69
CA THR A 176 -13.76 4.41 -16.09
C THR A 176 -12.35 3.90 -16.40
N GLU A 177 -11.34 4.61 -15.95
CA GLU A 177 -9.94 4.26 -16.24
C GLU A 177 -9.49 3.00 -15.51
N GLY A 178 -9.94 2.82 -14.27
CA GLY A 178 -9.62 1.69 -13.40
C GLY A 178 -10.56 0.48 -13.52
N ALA A 179 -11.51 0.47 -14.46
CA ALA A 179 -12.55 -0.56 -14.54
C ALA A 179 -12.04 -2.01 -14.68
N HIS A 180 -10.82 -2.18 -15.14
CA HIS A 180 -10.17 -3.49 -15.33
C HIS A 180 -9.19 -3.86 -14.21
N LEU A 181 -9.02 -2.99 -13.23
CA LEU A 181 -8.11 -3.24 -12.12
C LEU A 181 -8.69 -4.32 -11.20
N PRO A 182 -7.87 -5.30 -10.77
CA PRO A 182 -8.31 -6.29 -9.80
C PRO A 182 -8.31 -5.70 -8.39
N ILE A 183 -9.44 -5.11 -8.00
CA ILE A 183 -9.62 -4.45 -6.70
C ILE A 183 -10.55 -5.31 -5.83
N ASN A 184 -10.07 -5.66 -4.64
CA ASN A 184 -10.89 -6.26 -3.59
C ASN A 184 -11.14 -5.23 -2.48
N THR A 185 -12.34 -5.21 -1.94
CA THR A 185 -12.74 -4.27 -0.90
C THR A 185 -13.04 -4.95 0.42
N TYR A 186 -12.67 -4.27 1.49
CA TYR A 186 -12.79 -4.75 2.86
C TYR A 186 -13.20 -3.61 3.79
N ASP A 187 -13.89 -3.97 4.87
CA ASP A 187 -13.98 -3.15 6.06
C ASP A 187 -12.96 -3.62 7.08
N TRP A 188 -12.33 -2.70 7.77
CA TRP A 188 -11.42 -2.96 8.87
C TRP A 188 -11.96 -2.26 10.13
N THR A 189 -12.36 -3.04 11.12
CA THR A 189 -12.99 -2.52 12.34
C THR A 189 -11.93 -2.30 13.42
N PRO A 190 -11.75 -1.08 13.95
CA PRO A 190 -10.80 -0.80 15.01
C PRO A 190 -11.14 -1.57 16.30
N GLU A 191 -10.13 -1.85 17.11
CA GLU A 191 -10.32 -2.50 18.42
C GLU A 191 -11.08 -1.62 19.40
N HIS A 192 -10.77 -0.33 19.36
CA HIS A 192 -11.37 0.67 20.24
C HIS A 192 -11.84 1.87 19.41
N PRO A 193 -12.89 2.57 19.85
CA PRO A 193 -13.37 3.78 19.17
C PRO A 193 -12.31 4.89 19.03
N ASP A 194 -11.39 4.98 19.99
CA ASP A 194 -10.31 5.97 20.03
C ASP A 194 -9.06 5.53 19.25
N PHE A 195 -9.12 4.40 18.54
CA PHE A 195 -8.01 3.92 17.73
C PHE A 195 -7.49 5.02 16.79
N ASP A 196 -6.20 5.29 16.90
CA ASP A 196 -5.51 6.24 16.04
C ASP A 196 -4.66 5.52 14.99
N PHE A 197 -5.16 5.47 13.75
CA PHE A 197 -4.45 4.76 12.68
C PHE A 197 -3.08 5.38 12.36
N TRP A 198 -2.83 6.64 12.70
CA TRP A 198 -1.52 7.28 12.55
C TRP A 198 -0.44 6.67 13.43
N THR A 199 -0.82 5.96 14.50
CA THR A 199 0.12 5.21 15.34
C THR A 199 0.54 3.89 14.72
N VAL A 200 -0.18 3.44 13.68
CA VAL A 200 -0.01 2.14 13.02
C VAL A 200 0.56 2.31 11.62
N ILE A 201 -0.05 3.18 10.81
CA ILE A 201 0.41 3.39 9.43
C ILE A 201 1.85 3.89 9.39
N GLY A 202 2.68 3.28 8.55
CA GLY A 202 4.11 3.57 8.46
C GLY A 202 4.98 2.93 9.55
N LYS A 203 4.39 2.47 10.67
CA LYS A 203 5.09 1.81 11.80
C LYS A 203 4.85 0.30 11.86
N HIS A 204 3.88 -0.19 11.12
CA HIS A 204 3.60 -1.59 10.89
C HIS A 204 3.74 -1.90 9.41
N HIS A 205 4.20 -3.10 9.09
CA HIS A 205 4.19 -3.58 7.73
C HIS A 205 2.73 -3.65 7.22
N PRO A 206 2.44 -3.37 5.94
CA PRO A 206 1.07 -3.43 5.40
C PRO A 206 0.33 -4.74 5.64
N VAL A 207 1.05 -5.85 5.80
CA VAL A 207 0.49 -7.15 6.16
C VAL A 207 -0.30 -7.13 7.47
N TYR A 208 -0.01 -6.20 8.37
CA TYR A 208 -0.79 -5.96 9.58
C TYR A 208 -2.28 -5.75 9.28
N PHE A 209 -2.58 -5.02 8.21
CA PHE A 209 -3.96 -4.83 7.77
C PHE A 209 -4.48 -6.02 6.96
N GLN A 210 -3.64 -6.64 6.12
CA GLN A 210 -4.04 -7.77 5.29
C GLN A 210 -4.42 -9.02 6.10
N ASP A 211 -3.67 -9.32 7.15
CA ASP A 211 -3.85 -10.52 7.98
C ASP A 211 -4.66 -10.28 9.24
N SER A 212 -5.17 -9.07 9.42
CA SER A 212 -5.94 -8.72 10.62
C SER A 212 -7.25 -9.53 10.72
N PRO A 213 -7.55 -10.12 11.89
CA PRO A 213 -8.85 -10.73 12.13
C PRO A 213 -10.00 -9.72 12.16
N ARG A 214 -9.69 -8.42 12.15
CA ARG A 214 -10.64 -7.29 12.11
C ARG A 214 -11.06 -6.93 10.70
N ARG A 215 -10.47 -7.56 9.69
CA ARG A 215 -10.79 -7.39 8.29
C ARG A 215 -11.95 -8.28 7.89
N SER A 216 -12.95 -7.72 7.24
CA SER A 216 -14.08 -8.45 6.66
C SER A 216 -14.28 -8.04 5.21
N SER A 217 -14.65 -8.98 4.36
CA SER A 217 -14.98 -8.68 2.96
C SER A 217 -16.17 -7.71 2.90
N ALA A 218 -16.05 -6.70 2.05
CA ALA A 218 -17.07 -5.68 1.86
C ALA A 218 -17.37 -5.50 0.37
N ARG A 219 -18.55 -4.98 0.05
CA ARG A 219 -19.01 -4.79 -1.34
C ARG A 219 -19.31 -3.33 -1.65
N TRP A 220 -18.87 -2.41 -0.81
CA TRP A 220 -19.21 -1.01 -0.92
C TRP A 220 -18.82 -0.38 -2.26
N LEU A 221 -17.68 -0.76 -2.86
CA LEU A 221 -17.27 -0.24 -4.17
C LEU A 221 -18.25 -0.68 -5.27
N GLN A 222 -18.66 -1.94 -5.26
CA GLN A 222 -19.64 -2.46 -6.21
C GLN A 222 -21.02 -1.83 -5.99
N GLN A 223 -21.43 -1.67 -4.72
CA GLN A 223 -22.70 -1.00 -4.39
C GLN A 223 -22.72 0.41 -4.98
N VAL A 224 -21.70 1.23 -4.72
CA VAL A 224 -21.61 2.59 -5.27
C VAL A 224 -21.63 2.59 -6.80
N PHE A 225 -20.93 1.66 -7.45
CA PHE A 225 -20.94 1.54 -8.91
C PHE A 225 -22.30 1.14 -9.48
N ASN A 226 -23.14 0.49 -8.70
CA ASN A 226 -24.52 0.16 -9.04
C ASN A 226 -25.51 1.26 -8.65
N GLY A 227 -25.07 2.36 -8.05
CA GLY A 227 -25.94 3.43 -7.53
C GLY A 227 -26.63 3.08 -6.22
N GLU A 228 -26.12 2.07 -5.50
CA GLU A 228 -26.57 1.67 -4.17
C GLU A 228 -25.76 2.39 -3.09
N ASP A 229 -26.40 2.93 -2.07
CA ASP A 229 -25.75 3.67 -1.00
C ASP A 229 -25.22 2.72 0.10
N PRO A 230 -23.91 2.58 0.30
CA PRO A 230 -23.39 1.81 1.41
C PRO A 230 -23.56 2.59 2.72
N ASP A 231 -24.32 2.04 3.67
CA ASP A 231 -24.45 2.58 5.02
C ASP A 231 -24.76 4.10 5.08
N ASP A 232 -25.64 4.57 4.22
CA ASP A 232 -26.09 5.97 4.14
C ASP A 232 -24.96 7.00 3.90
N TRP A 233 -23.88 6.63 3.18
CA TRP A 233 -22.78 7.56 2.88
C TRP A 233 -23.23 8.81 2.11
N PHE A 234 -24.24 8.67 1.25
CA PHE A 234 -24.74 9.74 0.39
C PHE A 234 -26.05 10.34 0.92
N SER A 235 -26.34 10.15 2.21
CA SER A 235 -27.48 10.78 2.87
C SER A 235 -27.35 12.32 2.91
N GLY A 236 -28.41 13.02 3.28
CA GLY A 236 -28.34 14.48 3.45
C GLY A 236 -28.23 15.31 2.18
N GLY A 237 -28.76 14.80 1.04
CA GLY A 237 -28.81 15.55 -0.22
C GLY A 237 -27.77 15.16 -1.27
N TRP A 238 -26.93 14.16 -1.01
CA TRP A 238 -25.88 13.70 -1.91
C TRP A 238 -26.27 12.54 -2.83
N THR A 239 -27.51 12.13 -2.83
CA THR A 239 -28.04 11.06 -3.71
C THR A 239 -27.84 11.34 -5.20
N SER A 240 -27.76 12.61 -5.60
CA SER A 240 -27.43 12.98 -6.98
C SER A 240 -26.01 12.57 -7.37
N VAL A 241 -25.07 12.71 -6.45
CA VAL A 241 -23.66 12.29 -6.65
C VAL A 241 -23.59 10.77 -6.83
N LEU A 242 -24.28 10.02 -5.98
CA LEU A 242 -24.35 8.57 -6.11
C LEU A 242 -24.98 8.14 -7.44
N ARG A 243 -26.05 8.81 -7.87
CA ARG A 243 -26.69 8.57 -9.16
C ARG A 243 -25.75 8.82 -10.33
N GLU A 244 -25.03 9.94 -10.33
CA GLU A 244 -24.05 10.25 -11.37
C GLU A 244 -22.95 9.17 -11.47
N ILE A 245 -22.49 8.64 -10.34
CA ILE A 245 -21.52 7.54 -10.31
C ILE A 245 -22.17 6.26 -10.86
N GLY A 246 -23.39 5.95 -10.42
CA GLY A 246 -24.13 4.75 -10.85
C GLY A 246 -24.42 4.75 -12.35
N ASP A 247 -24.82 5.89 -12.90
CA ASP A 247 -25.17 6.04 -14.32
C ASP A 247 -23.94 6.10 -15.24
N ALA A 248 -22.75 6.40 -14.72
CA ALA A 248 -21.53 6.44 -15.52
C ALA A 248 -21.20 5.06 -16.11
N PRO A 249 -20.83 4.98 -17.40
CA PRO A 249 -20.48 3.70 -18.01
C PRO A 249 -19.16 3.18 -17.47
N PHE A 250 -19.01 1.85 -17.42
CA PHE A 250 -17.71 1.22 -17.17
C PHE A 250 -16.77 1.47 -18.36
N GLY A 251 -15.52 1.80 -18.04
CA GLY A 251 -14.48 1.96 -19.04
C GLY A 251 -14.21 0.65 -19.80
N LYS A 252 -13.97 0.78 -21.10
CA LYS A 252 -13.58 -0.37 -21.93
C LYS A 252 -12.10 -0.67 -21.71
N ARG A 253 -11.76 -1.95 -21.59
CA ARG A 253 -10.37 -2.40 -21.55
C ARG A 253 -9.67 -1.94 -22.84
N LYS A 254 -8.64 -1.13 -22.76
CA LYS A 254 -7.78 -0.86 -23.92
C LYS A 254 -7.16 -2.19 -24.35
N GLN A 255 -7.44 -2.62 -25.58
CA GLN A 255 -6.76 -3.80 -26.14
C GLN A 255 -5.28 -3.45 -26.32
N PRO A 256 -4.35 -4.25 -25.82
CA PRO A 256 -2.95 -4.06 -26.15
C PRO A 256 -2.77 -4.31 -27.63
N GLY A 257 -2.38 -3.29 -28.41
CA GLY A 257 -2.04 -3.44 -29.82
C GLY A 257 -2.79 -2.57 -30.85
N ALA A 258 -3.65 -1.62 -30.43
CA ALA A 258 -4.39 -0.79 -31.41
C ALA A 258 -3.61 0.42 -31.98
N ASP A 259 -2.39 0.67 -31.53
CA ASP A 259 -1.56 1.81 -32.00
C ASP A 259 -0.39 1.40 -32.93
N VAL A 260 -0.47 0.26 -33.60
CA VAL A 260 0.42 0.00 -34.74
C VAL A 260 -0.27 0.58 -35.98
N LEU A 261 0.05 1.82 -36.29
CA LEU A 261 -0.26 2.40 -37.61
C LEU A 261 0.32 1.48 -38.68
N PRO A 262 -0.43 1.16 -39.74
CA PRO A 262 0.12 0.40 -40.85
C PRO A 262 1.24 1.22 -41.50
N VAL A 263 2.43 0.65 -41.51
CA VAL A 263 3.52 1.17 -42.32
C VAL A 263 3.04 1.12 -43.79
N SER A 264 2.80 2.27 -44.35
CA SER A 264 2.52 2.42 -45.78
C SER A 264 3.71 1.89 -46.55
N SER A 265 3.55 0.73 -47.17
CA SER A 265 4.41 0.25 -48.22
C SER A 265 4.00 0.98 -49.49
N ASP A 266 4.55 2.16 -49.73
CA ASP A 266 4.52 2.81 -51.03
C ASP A 266 5.91 2.74 -51.68
N GLY A 267 5.95 1.95 -52.73
CA GLY A 267 6.41 2.35 -54.02
C GLY A 267 7.91 2.41 -54.22
N ALA A 268 8.44 1.34 -54.75
CA ALA A 268 9.57 1.48 -55.68
C ALA A 268 9.27 0.60 -56.86
N GLU A 269 8.61 1.17 -57.83
CA GLU A 269 8.73 0.75 -59.26
C GLU A 269 9.39 1.88 -60.03
N SER A 270 10.25 1.43 -60.98
CA SER A 270 10.79 2.09 -62.20
C SER A 270 12.00 3.01 -61.96
N GLU A 271 13.11 2.74 -62.49
CA GLU A 271 13.73 2.50 -63.78
C GLU A 271 15.21 2.13 -63.62
#